data_db5b9f3dc55f342e6dbb1e31a5ea517c
#
_entry.id   db5b9f3dc55f342e6dbb1e31a5ea517c
#
_cell.length_a   1.000
_cell.length_b   1.000
_cell.length_c   1.000
_cell.angle_alpha   90.00
_cell.angle_beta   90.00
_cell.angle_gamma   90.00
#
_symmetry.space_group_name_H-M   'P 1'
#
loop_
_entity.id
_entity.type
_entity.pdbx_description
1 polymer ?
#
loop_
_entity_poly.entity_id
_entity_poly.type
_entity_poly.pdbx_seq_one_letter_code
_entity_poly.pdbx_strand_id
1 'polypeptide(L)'
;MKRFCLVLAMLVTAPAVATIQCGNYTMTGDGMTVINGETVTSQKVKFLGKDGDYSNMKMEMGLMPARDGNNYGFEFVKRNGKAFLNVQLLQNSMDAPKLIGSYPCHKS
;
A
#
# COMPACT_ATOMS: atom_id res chain seq x y z
N MET A 1 22.80 30.30 23.47
CA MET A 1 22.58 29.64 23.29
C MET A 1 22.12 29.23 22.81
N LYS A 2 22.09 29.06 22.60
CA LYS A 2 21.69 28.48 22.10
C LYS A 2 21.44 27.80 21.43
N ARG A 3 21.46 27.78 21.33
CA ARG A 3 21.21 27.00 20.75
C ARG A 3 20.84 26.30 20.41
N PHE A 4 20.87 26.13 20.34
CA PHE A 4 20.55 25.18 19.98
C PHE A 4 19.93 24.66 19.54
N CYS A 5 19.91 25.06 19.57
CA CYS A 5 19.36 24.36 19.11
C CYS A 5 19.06 23.89 18.49
N LEU A 6 19.15 24.04 18.35
CA LEU A 6 18.92 23.29 17.78
C LEU A 6 18.80 22.49 17.40
N VAL A 7 19.05 22.46 17.34
CA VAL A 7 18.93 21.46 17.02
C VAL A 7 18.22 20.79 16.97
N LEU A 8 17.98 20.70 17.07
CA LEU A 8 17.32 19.98 16.96
C LEU A 8 16.79 19.49 16.29
N ALA A 9 16.71 19.57 16.00
CA ALA A 9 16.12 19.23 15.37
C ALA A 9 16.32 18.50 14.70
N MET A 10 16.53 18.16 14.47
CA MET A 10 16.58 17.45 13.81
C MET A 10 16.43 16.44 13.92
N LEU A 11 16.48 16.25 14.40
CA LEU A 11 16.19 15.38 14.49
C LEU A 11 15.30 14.74 14.12
N VAL A 12 15.01 15.10 14.17
CA VAL A 12 13.89 14.93 13.60
C VAL A 12 13.78 14.17 12.43
N THR A 13 14.51 13.51 12.21
CA THR A 13 14.50 12.97 10.95
C THR A 13 14.47 11.51 11.02
N ALA A 14 13.47 11.04 11.67
CA ALA A 14 13.02 9.73 11.37
C ALA A 14 12.75 9.66 9.87
N PRO A 15 13.25 8.69 9.16
CA PRO A 15 12.93 8.56 7.75
C PRO A 15 11.42 8.47 7.63
N ALA A 16 10.88 9.37 6.90
CA ALA A 16 9.46 9.38 6.66
C ALA A 16 9.12 8.14 5.87
N VAL A 17 8.31 7.28 6.44
CA VAL A 17 7.71 6.18 5.71
C VAL A 17 6.77 6.81 4.70
N ALA A 18 6.94 6.49 3.43
CA ALA A 18 6.08 7.03 2.39
C ALA A 18 4.65 6.57 2.63
N THR A 19 3.74 7.52 2.73
CA THR A 19 2.32 7.24 2.85
C THR A 19 1.67 7.46 1.50
N ILE A 20 0.89 6.49 1.06
CA ILE A 20 0.17 6.53 -0.20
C ILE A 20 -1.31 6.47 0.11
N GLN A 21 -2.08 7.41 -0.44
CA GLN A 21 -3.51 7.48 -0.26
C GLN A 21 -4.22 7.02 -1.53
N CYS A 22 -5.09 6.02 -1.42
CA CYS A 22 -5.86 5.46 -2.51
C CYS A 22 -7.33 5.46 -2.12
N GLY A 23 -8.04 6.53 -2.44
CA GLY A 23 -9.41 6.68 -1.96
C GLY A 23 -9.44 6.69 -0.43
N ASN A 24 -10.20 5.79 0.15
CA ASN A 24 -10.30 5.64 1.60
C ASN A 24 -9.23 4.71 2.19
N TYR A 25 -8.28 4.27 1.37
CA TYR A 25 -7.24 3.34 1.79
C TYR A 25 -5.92 4.06 1.93
N THR A 26 -5.31 3.93 3.09
CA THR A 26 -3.99 4.51 3.37
C THR A 26 -2.98 3.37 3.43
N MET A 27 -1.96 3.44 2.59
CA MET A 27 -0.92 2.41 2.51
C MET A 27 0.38 2.97 3.06
N THR A 28 0.99 2.23 3.96
CA THR A 28 2.29 2.59 4.54
C THR A 28 3.14 1.33 4.65
N GLY A 29 4.38 1.50 5.10
CA GLY A 29 5.28 0.39 5.40
C GLY A 29 6.49 0.36 4.49
N ASP A 30 7.57 -0.18 5.00
CA ASP A 30 8.81 -0.35 4.25
C ASP A 30 9.22 -1.82 4.12
N GLY A 31 8.34 -2.70 4.44
CA GLY A 31 8.46 -4.15 4.27
C GLY A 31 7.12 -4.66 3.81
N MET A 32 6.44 -5.40 4.69
CA MET A 32 5.06 -5.76 4.43
C MET A 32 4.19 -4.52 4.50
N THR A 33 3.33 -4.34 3.52
CA THR A 33 2.46 -3.17 3.44
C THR A 33 1.44 -3.18 4.56
N VAL A 34 1.14 -1.99 5.09
CA VAL A 34 0.08 -1.78 6.08
C VAL A 34 -1.02 -0.98 5.40
N ILE A 35 -2.23 -1.52 5.37
CA ILE A 35 -3.39 -0.89 4.76
C ILE A 35 -4.39 -0.55 5.85
N ASN A 36 -4.67 0.74 6.03
CA ASN A 36 -5.56 1.24 7.08
C ASN A 36 -5.21 0.68 8.47
N GLY A 37 -3.91 0.58 8.75
CA GLY A 37 -3.42 0.11 10.04
C GLY A 37 -3.36 -1.40 10.18
N GLU A 38 -3.67 -2.17 9.13
CA GLU A 38 -3.59 -3.62 9.16
C GLU A 38 -2.50 -4.11 8.23
N THR A 39 -1.59 -4.93 8.76
CA THR A 39 -0.51 -5.49 7.95
C THR A 39 -1.04 -6.60 7.07
N VAL A 40 -0.75 -6.51 5.77
CA VAL A 40 -1.18 -7.54 4.82
C VAL A 40 -0.56 -8.89 5.18
N THR A 41 -1.26 -9.97 4.87
CA THR A 41 -0.83 -11.32 5.20
C THR A 41 -0.03 -11.95 4.08
N SER A 42 -0.09 -11.37 2.88
CA SER A 42 0.72 -11.82 1.75
C SER A 42 1.02 -10.63 0.83
N GLN A 43 2.15 -10.69 0.14
CA GLN A 43 2.58 -9.61 -0.72
C GLN A 43 3.51 -10.15 -1.80
N LYS A 44 3.25 -9.76 -3.03
CA LYS A 44 4.05 -10.20 -4.18
C LYS A 44 4.17 -9.08 -5.19
N VAL A 45 5.38 -8.78 -5.60
CA VAL A 45 5.67 -7.74 -6.59
C VAL A 45 5.93 -8.40 -7.94
N LYS A 46 5.37 -7.80 -8.99
CA LYS A 46 5.55 -8.25 -10.36
C LYS A 46 5.81 -7.03 -11.23
N PHE A 47 6.87 -7.07 -12.00
CA PHE A 47 7.17 -5.97 -12.92
C PHE A 47 6.41 -6.18 -14.23
N LEU A 48 5.75 -5.12 -14.70
CA LEU A 48 4.93 -5.18 -15.91
C LEU A 48 5.75 -4.90 -17.17
N GLY A 49 6.95 -4.35 -16.98
CA GLY A 49 7.86 -4.11 -18.06
C GLY A 49 9.22 -4.69 -17.71
N LYS A 50 10.20 -3.80 -17.60
CA LYS A 50 11.56 -4.18 -17.28
C LYS A 50 11.70 -4.50 -15.81
N ASP A 51 12.46 -5.53 -15.46
CA ASP A 51 12.74 -5.86 -14.08
C ASP A 51 13.38 -4.69 -13.36
N GLY A 52 12.86 -4.35 -12.18
CA GLY A 52 13.34 -3.23 -11.41
C GLY A 52 12.69 -1.90 -11.74
N ASP A 53 11.82 -1.86 -12.75
CA ASP A 53 11.12 -0.63 -13.11
C ASP A 53 9.86 -0.47 -12.26
N TYR A 54 9.99 0.24 -11.15
CA TYR A 54 8.90 0.47 -10.22
C TYR A 54 7.86 1.48 -10.74
N SER A 55 8.09 2.08 -11.90
CA SER A 55 7.08 2.91 -12.56
C SER A 55 6.07 2.07 -13.33
N ASN A 56 6.36 0.80 -13.53
CA ASN A 56 5.49 -0.14 -14.24
C ASN A 56 5.52 -1.47 -13.48
N MET A 57 4.71 -1.56 -12.44
CA MET A 57 4.73 -2.71 -11.56
C MET A 57 3.34 -3.00 -11.02
N LYS A 58 3.18 -4.20 -10.48
CA LYS A 58 1.97 -4.61 -9.81
C LYS A 58 2.35 -5.30 -8.51
N MET A 59 1.69 -4.93 -7.43
CA MET A 59 1.89 -5.60 -6.14
C MET A 59 0.57 -6.21 -5.72
N GLU A 60 0.55 -7.53 -5.61
CA GLU A 60 -0.61 -8.28 -5.18
C GLU A 60 -0.49 -8.55 -3.69
N MET A 61 -1.53 -8.18 -2.95
CA MET A 61 -1.53 -8.31 -1.50
C MET A 61 -2.81 -8.98 -1.04
N GLY A 62 -2.69 -9.74 0.01
CA GLY A 62 -3.85 -10.35 0.66
C GLY A 62 -3.93 -9.94 2.11
N LEU A 63 -5.13 -9.76 2.60
CA LEU A 63 -5.39 -9.50 4.01
C LEU A 63 -6.44 -10.51 4.45
N MET A 64 -5.98 -11.61 5.05
CA MET A 64 -6.80 -12.78 5.30
C MET A 64 -6.50 -13.38 6.67
N PRO A 65 -7.36 -13.13 7.69
CA PRO A 65 -8.53 -12.26 7.63
C PRO A 65 -8.19 -10.82 8.04
N ALA A 66 -9.03 -9.89 7.62
CA ALA A 66 -8.98 -8.53 8.12
C ALA A 66 -9.67 -8.47 9.50
N ARG A 67 -9.59 -7.31 10.16
CA ARG A 67 -10.21 -7.13 11.48
C ARG A 67 -11.71 -7.33 11.46
N ASP A 68 -12.35 -7.04 10.34
CA ASP A 68 -13.80 -7.21 10.21
C ASP A 68 -14.20 -8.66 9.93
N GLY A 69 -13.23 -9.57 9.86
CA GLY A 69 -13.47 -10.98 9.62
C GLY A 69 -13.56 -11.36 8.14
N ASN A 70 -13.52 -10.39 7.24
CA ASN A 70 -13.54 -10.65 5.81
C ASN A 70 -12.13 -10.84 5.27
N ASN A 71 -12.04 -11.44 4.10
CA ASN A 71 -10.78 -11.58 3.38
C ASN A 71 -10.76 -10.61 2.21
N TYR A 72 -9.66 -9.88 2.05
CA TYR A 72 -9.53 -8.88 0.99
C TYR A 72 -8.33 -9.18 0.11
N GLY A 73 -8.46 -8.91 -1.17
CA GLY A 73 -7.37 -8.87 -2.11
C GLY A 73 -7.14 -7.44 -2.55
N PHE A 74 -5.90 -7.02 -2.52
CA PHE A 74 -5.50 -5.69 -2.97
C PHE A 74 -4.51 -5.84 -4.11
N GLU A 75 -4.68 -5.03 -5.14
CA GLU A 75 -3.76 -5.00 -6.26
C GLU A 75 -3.34 -3.56 -6.49
N PHE A 76 -2.10 -3.26 -6.14
CA PHE A 76 -1.52 -1.94 -6.36
C PHE A 76 -0.82 -1.96 -7.70
N VAL A 77 -1.31 -1.19 -8.66
CA VAL A 77 -0.80 -1.18 -10.02
C VAL A 77 -0.22 0.19 -10.34
N LYS A 78 0.98 0.19 -10.89
CA LYS A 78 1.63 1.41 -11.35
C LYS A 78 1.92 1.28 -12.84
N ARG A 79 1.46 2.25 -13.62
CA ARG A 79 1.74 2.30 -15.06
C ARG A 79 2.18 3.70 -15.43
N ASN A 80 3.39 3.81 -15.96
CA ASN A 80 4.01 5.10 -16.30
C ASN A 80 3.97 6.08 -15.13
N GLY A 81 4.22 5.57 -13.92
CA GLY A 81 4.24 6.36 -12.71
C GLY A 81 2.86 6.67 -12.12
N LYS A 82 1.78 6.31 -12.79
CA LYS A 82 0.42 6.50 -12.28
C LYS A 82 -0.03 5.26 -11.53
N ALA A 83 -0.51 5.45 -10.32
CA ALA A 83 -0.82 4.35 -9.42
C ALA A 83 -2.32 4.24 -9.14
N PHE A 84 -2.77 3.00 -9.03
CA PHE A 84 -4.16 2.65 -8.69
C PHE A 84 -4.14 1.53 -7.67
N LEU A 85 -5.16 1.50 -6.85
CA LEU A 85 -5.40 0.36 -5.95
C LEU A 85 -6.75 -0.26 -6.31
N ASN A 86 -6.72 -1.54 -6.68
CA ASN A 86 -7.92 -2.33 -6.90
C ASN A 86 -8.18 -3.13 -5.63
N VAL A 87 -9.41 -3.10 -5.15
CA VAL A 87 -9.81 -3.76 -3.91
C VAL A 87 -10.88 -4.79 -4.22
N GLN A 88 -10.67 -6.01 -3.76
CA GLN A 88 -11.61 -7.10 -3.96
C GLN A 88 -11.97 -7.75 -2.63
N LEU A 89 -13.23 -8.15 -2.50
CA LEU A 89 -13.66 -8.99 -1.40
C LEU A 89 -13.51 -10.44 -1.85
N LEU A 90 -12.70 -11.21 -1.13
CA LEU A 90 -12.48 -12.62 -1.46
C LEU A 90 -13.55 -13.44 -0.78
N GLN A 91 -14.31 -14.19 -1.58
CA GLN A 91 -15.41 -14.99 -1.07
C GLN A 91 -14.88 -16.26 -0.41
N ASN A 92 -15.57 -16.72 0.62
CA ASN A 92 -15.24 -17.99 1.27
C ASN A 92 -15.89 -19.17 0.56
N SER A 93 -16.42 -18.94 -0.62
CA SER A 93 -17.09 -19.96 -1.42
C SER A 93 -16.39 -20.07 -2.77
N MET A 94 -16.94 -20.89 -3.65
CA MET A 94 -16.42 -21.05 -5.01
C MET A 94 -16.81 -19.89 -5.91
N ASP A 95 -17.48 -18.88 -5.38
CA ASP A 95 -17.86 -17.71 -6.15
C ASP A 95 -16.64 -16.85 -6.47
N ALA A 96 -16.72 -16.14 -7.59
CA ALA A 96 -15.65 -15.24 -7.98
C ALA A 96 -15.50 -14.10 -6.97
N PRO A 97 -14.28 -13.57 -6.79
CA PRO A 97 -14.08 -12.39 -5.93
C PRO A 97 -14.93 -11.24 -6.41
N LYS A 98 -15.42 -10.45 -5.47
CA LYS A 98 -16.26 -9.30 -5.76
C LYS A 98 -15.41 -8.04 -5.76
N LEU A 99 -15.38 -7.32 -6.88
CA LEU A 99 -14.67 -6.05 -6.95
C LEU A 99 -15.39 -5.01 -6.10
N ILE A 100 -14.67 -4.44 -5.14
CA ILE A 100 -15.19 -3.37 -4.30
C ILE A 100 -14.98 -2.04 -4.99
N GLY A 101 -13.81 -1.81 -5.58
CA GLY A 101 -13.55 -0.58 -6.30
C GLY A 101 -12.12 -0.47 -6.78
N SER A 102 -11.88 0.55 -7.58
CA SER A 102 -10.58 0.94 -8.09
C SER A 102 -10.35 2.40 -7.72
N TYR A 103 -9.24 2.70 -7.10
CA TYR A 103 -8.98 4.02 -6.56
C TYR A 103 -7.63 4.54 -7.04
N PRO A 104 -7.57 5.76 -7.60
CA PRO A 104 -6.28 6.35 -7.93
C PRO A 104 -5.51 6.66 -6.66
N CYS A 105 -4.21 6.48 -6.73
CA CYS A 105 -3.33 6.66 -5.59
C CYS A 105 -2.43 7.87 -5.78
N HIS A 106 -2.09 8.52 -4.69
CA HIS A 106 -1.13 9.62 -4.68
C HIS A 106 -0.38 9.61 -3.36
N LYS A 107 0.80 10.18 -3.37
CA LYS A 107 1.57 10.37 -2.14
C LYS A 107 0.94 11.47 -1.31
N SER A 108 0.85 11.23 -0.05
CA SER A 108 0.29 12.23 0.87
C SER A 108 1.35 12.75 1.83
#